data_cdbb24c1ea96b8220e7367580ac20003
#
_entry.id   cdbb24c1ea96b8220e7367580ac20003
#
_cell.length_a   1.000
_cell.length_b   1.000
_cell.length_c   1.000
_cell.angle_alpha   90.00
_cell.angle_beta   90.00
_cell.angle_gamma   90.00
#
_symmetry.space_group_name_H-M   'P 1'
#
loop_
_entity.id
_entity.type
_entity.pdbx_description
1 polymer ?
#
loop_
_entity_poly.entity_id
_entity_poly.type
_entity_poly.pdbx_seq_one_letter_code
_entity_poly.pdbx_strand_id
1 'polypeptide(L)'
;MSETKRVRVRYAPSPTGFLHIGNARTALFNYLFARHNDGDFIIRIEDTDAKRNVEDGEESQMKNLKWLGMDWDEGVDVPGKYGPYRQSERQSIYEPLIQKLLDEGLAYKCYCTEEELEAEREKQKANGEMPRYSGKCRHLTKEQQAEKEAQGFKPSIRFKVPANETITFNDMVKEDVSFESNGIGDFVIAKKDGIPTYNFAVAVDDHLMEISHVLRGDDHISNTPKQLLIYNAFGWEPPIFGHMTLIVNESRRKLSKRDGSIIQFIEQYRDLGYLPEALFNFIAMLGWSPEGEEEIFSKEEFIKMFDPKRLSKSPALFDNVKLTWVNNQYVKKLPLNDVVELSLPHLQKAGVVSAELDQAELDWVHKLVSLYHEQMSYGAEIVPLSEMFFADADSITFDEEEKAVLAEETVPTVISAFKKELEALEVLEAAEVKAAIKRVQKETGVKGKGLFMPIRIVTTGEMHGPELPLAIEVLGKEKVINRLDTWLQNN
;
A
#
# COMPACT_ATOMS: atom_id res chain seq x y z
N MET A 1 -35.42 18.11 17.34
CA MET A 1 -34.66 17.28 16.40
C MET A 1 -33.18 17.65 16.67
N SER A 2 -32.36 16.74 17.22
CA SER A 2 -30.94 17.00 17.32
C SER A 2 -30.39 17.15 15.90
N GLU A 3 -29.78 18.29 15.59
CA GLU A 3 -28.99 18.40 14.35
C GLU A 3 -28.04 17.22 14.32
N THR A 4 -28.15 16.36 13.32
CA THR A 4 -27.19 15.28 13.11
C THR A 4 -25.84 15.92 12.85
N LYS A 5 -24.94 15.77 13.80
CA LYS A 5 -23.59 16.34 13.75
C LYS A 5 -22.94 15.89 12.44
N ARG A 6 -22.40 16.83 11.65
CA ARG A 6 -21.72 16.54 10.39
C ARG A 6 -20.62 15.48 10.61
N VAL A 7 -20.54 14.50 9.75
CA VAL A 7 -19.47 13.49 9.81
C VAL A 7 -18.14 14.17 9.52
N ARG A 8 -17.19 14.04 10.45
CA ARG A 8 -15.79 14.49 10.33
C ARG A 8 -14.88 13.37 10.77
N VAL A 9 -14.00 12.96 9.92
CA VAL A 9 -13.02 11.91 10.15
C VAL A 9 -11.62 12.37 9.77
N ARG A 10 -10.63 11.65 10.24
CA ARG A 10 -9.24 12.01 9.96
C ARG A 10 -8.37 10.78 9.66
N TYR A 11 -7.42 10.98 8.78
CA TYR A 11 -6.20 10.20 8.73
C TYR A 11 -5.12 10.97 9.51
N ALA A 12 -4.53 10.33 10.50
CA ALA A 12 -3.63 10.99 11.44
C ALA A 12 -2.26 10.26 11.49
N PRO A 13 -1.44 10.38 10.43
CA PRO A 13 -0.18 9.67 10.37
C PRO A 13 0.91 10.31 11.21
N SER A 14 1.75 9.46 11.81
CA SER A 14 3.08 9.89 12.25
C SER A 14 4.04 9.81 11.06
N PRO A 15 4.90 10.83 10.80
CA PRO A 15 5.82 10.85 9.67
C PRO A 15 7.06 9.97 9.91
N THR A 16 6.85 8.74 10.39
CA THR A 16 7.90 7.78 10.76
C THR A 16 8.28 6.84 9.61
N GLY A 17 7.87 7.15 8.38
CA GLY A 17 8.16 6.40 7.17
C GLY A 17 7.19 6.73 6.04
N PHE A 18 7.40 6.06 4.91
CA PHE A 18 6.60 6.20 3.70
C PHE A 18 5.20 5.58 3.85
N LEU A 19 4.29 5.89 2.91
CA LEU A 19 2.93 5.40 2.96
C LEU A 19 2.87 3.87 2.77
N HIS A 20 2.60 3.17 3.85
CA HIS A 20 2.46 1.71 3.89
C HIS A 20 1.02 1.31 3.52
N ILE A 21 0.83 0.12 2.92
CA ILE A 21 -0.50 -0.42 2.56
C ILE A 21 -1.50 -0.35 3.71
N GLY A 22 -1.10 -0.68 4.94
CA GLY A 22 -1.99 -0.61 6.11
C GLY A 22 -2.45 0.81 6.43
N ASN A 23 -1.55 1.79 6.29
CA ASN A 23 -1.86 3.20 6.47
C ASN A 23 -2.72 3.74 5.33
N ALA A 24 -2.42 3.35 4.09
CA ALA A 24 -3.23 3.68 2.92
C ALA A 24 -4.67 3.16 3.08
N ARG A 25 -4.86 1.92 3.58
CA ARG A 25 -6.18 1.37 3.88
C ARG A 25 -6.91 2.16 4.96
N THR A 26 -6.20 2.56 6.02
CA THR A 26 -6.79 3.38 7.07
C THR A 26 -7.26 4.73 6.52
N ALA A 27 -6.44 5.39 5.71
CA ALA A 27 -6.80 6.64 5.04
C ALA A 27 -8.01 6.43 4.12
N LEU A 28 -7.99 5.37 3.31
CA LEU A 28 -9.02 5.05 2.34
C LEU A 28 -10.40 4.81 2.99
N PHE A 29 -10.47 4.06 4.10
CA PHE A 29 -11.74 3.83 4.77
C PHE A 29 -12.28 5.10 5.45
N ASN A 30 -11.43 5.96 6.00
CA ASN A 30 -11.83 7.28 6.46
C ASN A 30 -12.35 8.14 5.30
N TYR A 31 -11.63 8.13 4.16
CA TYR A 31 -12.04 8.84 2.94
C TYR A 31 -13.41 8.36 2.45
N LEU A 32 -13.61 7.05 2.29
CA LEU A 32 -14.89 6.48 1.85
C LEU A 32 -16.02 6.82 2.82
N PHE A 33 -15.77 6.72 4.12
CA PHE A 33 -16.76 7.04 5.13
C PHE A 33 -17.15 8.52 5.13
N ALA A 34 -16.20 9.42 4.97
CA ALA A 34 -16.47 10.86 4.82
C ALA A 34 -17.28 11.12 3.56
N ARG A 35 -16.82 10.67 2.40
CA ARG A 35 -17.49 10.95 1.11
C ARG A 35 -18.88 10.31 1.01
N HIS A 36 -19.07 9.12 1.57
CA HIS A 36 -20.39 8.46 1.63
C HIS A 36 -21.41 9.27 2.43
N ASN A 37 -20.98 9.99 3.46
CA ASN A 37 -21.84 10.75 4.36
C ASN A 37 -21.83 12.28 4.07
N ASP A 38 -21.32 12.72 2.92
CA ASP A 38 -21.11 14.14 2.61
C ASP A 38 -20.36 14.89 3.70
N GLY A 39 -19.44 14.19 4.38
CA GLY A 39 -18.66 14.68 5.52
C GLY A 39 -17.28 15.20 5.11
N ASP A 40 -16.48 15.54 6.12
CA ASP A 40 -15.13 16.07 5.94
C ASP A 40 -14.07 15.01 6.23
N PHE A 41 -13.07 14.91 5.36
CA PHE A 41 -11.87 14.09 5.54
C PHE A 41 -10.66 15.00 5.80
N ILE A 42 -10.01 14.81 6.96
CA ILE A 42 -8.94 15.68 7.43
C ILE A 42 -7.64 14.90 7.49
N ILE A 43 -6.51 15.55 7.20
CA ILE A 43 -5.17 15.01 7.45
C ILE A 43 -4.50 15.80 8.55
N ARG A 44 -4.14 15.11 9.64
CA ARG A 44 -3.38 15.67 10.77
C ARG A 44 -2.07 14.92 10.96
N ILE A 45 -0.96 15.62 10.95
CA ILE A 45 0.37 15.04 11.15
C ILE A 45 0.68 14.94 12.65
N GLU A 46 0.95 13.72 13.12
CA GLU A 46 1.26 13.41 14.52
C GLU A 46 2.78 13.23 14.70
N ASP A 47 3.49 14.34 14.77
CA ASP A 47 4.95 14.46 14.75
C ASP A 47 5.58 14.77 16.12
N THR A 48 4.87 14.54 17.21
CA THR A 48 5.33 14.81 18.61
C THR A 48 6.54 13.96 19.04
N ASP A 49 6.90 12.93 18.28
CA ASP A 49 8.12 12.14 18.49
C ASP A 49 9.16 12.42 17.40
N ALA A 50 9.80 13.59 17.50
CA ALA A 50 10.76 14.08 16.51
C ALA A 50 11.93 13.10 16.23
N LYS A 51 12.29 12.24 17.21
CA LYS A 51 13.36 11.25 17.04
C LYS A 51 13.02 10.13 16.05
N ARG A 52 11.75 9.90 15.80
CA ARG A 52 11.26 8.84 14.91
C ARG A 52 10.83 9.36 13.55
N ASN A 53 10.77 10.67 13.37
CA ASN A 53 10.41 11.28 12.10
C ASN A 53 11.47 10.97 11.03
N VAL A 54 11.03 10.60 9.84
CA VAL A 54 11.86 10.30 8.69
C VAL A 54 11.80 11.49 7.75
N GLU A 55 12.94 11.89 7.19
CA GLU A 55 13.01 12.89 6.14
C GLU A 55 12.11 12.49 4.98
N ASP A 56 11.38 13.43 4.39
CA ASP A 56 10.39 13.23 3.32
C ASP A 56 9.20 12.29 3.65
N GLY A 57 9.09 11.80 4.89
CA GLY A 57 8.02 10.87 5.28
C GLY A 57 6.63 11.49 5.17
N GLU A 58 6.46 12.75 5.55
CA GLU A 58 5.20 13.50 5.39
C GLU A 58 4.88 13.71 3.92
N GLU A 59 5.85 14.21 3.13
CA GLU A 59 5.66 14.49 1.70
C GLU A 59 5.30 13.22 0.92
N SER A 60 6.00 12.11 1.17
CA SER A 60 5.70 10.83 0.54
C SER A 60 4.28 10.38 0.84
N GLN A 61 3.81 10.51 2.08
CA GLN A 61 2.45 10.13 2.44
C GLN A 61 1.41 10.97 1.71
N MET A 62 1.56 12.30 1.72
CA MET A 62 0.63 13.21 1.04
C MET A 62 0.60 12.98 -0.48
N LYS A 63 1.76 12.85 -1.11
CA LYS A 63 1.91 12.57 -2.54
C LYS A 63 1.24 11.26 -2.96
N ASN A 64 1.45 10.21 -2.19
CA ASN A 64 0.91 8.89 -2.52
C ASN A 64 -0.60 8.77 -2.22
N LEU A 65 -1.14 9.51 -1.24
CA LEU A 65 -2.59 9.64 -1.06
C LEU A 65 -3.25 10.34 -2.23
N LYS A 66 -2.67 11.46 -2.72
CA LYS A 66 -3.14 12.16 -3.92
C LYS A 66 -3.06 11.27 -5.16
N TRP A 67 -1.98 10.52 -5.32
CA TRP A 67 -1.83 9.57 -6.42
C TRP A 67 -2.90 8.47 -6.40
N LEU A 68 -3.30 7.97 -5.21
CA LEU A 68 -4.43 7.04 -5.06
C LEU A 68 -5.81 7.70 -5.30
N GLY A 69 -5.86 8.99 -5.64
CA GLY A 69 -7.10 9.71 -5.90
C GLY A 69 -7.86 10.14 -4.64
N MET A 70 -7.21 10.19 -3.48
CA MET A 70 -7.80 10.70 -2.25
C MET A 70 -7.42 12.17 -2.08
N ASP A 71 -8.43 13.02 -2.01
CA ASP A 71 -8.35 14.43 -1.65
C ASP A 71 -8.88 14.63 -0.21
N TRP A 72 -8.51 15.73 0.42
CA TRP A 72 -8.93 16.07 1.78
C TRP A 72 -9.40 17.51 1.89
N ASP A 73 -10.25 17.75 2.86
CA ASP A 73 -10.93 19.05 3.04
C ASP A 73 -10.08 20.00 3.88
N GLU A 74 -9.29 19.46 4.82
CA GLU A 74 -8.40 20.22 5.69
C GLU A 74 -7.11 19.41 5.96
N GLY A 75 -5.99 20.09 6.08
CA GLY A 75 -4.69 19.48 6.35
C GLY A 75 -3.56 20.51 6.32
N VAL A 76 -2.32 20.01 6.32
CA VAL A 76 -1.12 20.86 6.33
C VAL A 76 -1.04 21.76 5.10
N ASP A 77 -1.43 21.24 3.94
CA ASP A 77 -1.41 21.94 2.65
C ASP A 77 -2.77 22.49 2.21
N VAL A 78 -3.83 22.14 2.95
CA VAL A 78 -5.20 22.66 2.74
C VAL A 78 -5.67 23.28 4.05
N PRO A 79 -5.45 24.60 4.24
CA PRO A 79 -5.80 25.26 5.50
C PRO A 79 -7.31 25.29 5.73
N GLY A 80 -7.70 25.04 6.99
CA GLY A 80 -9.10 25.05 7.42
C GLY A 80 -9.28 25.75 8.77
N LYS A 81 -10.47 25.63 9.34
CA LYS A 81 -10.88 26.31 10.56
C LYS A 81 -10.09 25.88 11.80
N TYR A 82 -9.59 24.64 11.84
CA TYR A 82 -9.10 23.98 13.05
C TYR A 82 -7.58 23.83 13.10
N GLY A 83 -6.87 24.47 12.18
CA GLY A 83 -5.40 24.46 12.16
C GLY A 83 -4.73 25.03 13.42
N PRO A 84 -3.42 24.83 13.56
CA PRO A 84 -2.52 24.12 12.66
C PRO A 84 -2.77 22.58 12.68
N TYR A 85 -2.34 21.90 11.60
CA TYR A 85 -2.59 20.45 11.41
C TYR A 85 -1.34 19.59 11.66
N ARG A 86 -0.24 20.18 12.18
CA ARG A 86 0.90 19.44 12.76
C ARG A 86 0.84 19.56 14.28
N GLN A 87 0.99 18.44 14.99
CA GLN A 87 0.93 18.45 16.46
C GLN A 87 2.09 19.24 17.07
N SER A 88 3.28 19.25 16.46
CA SER A 88 4.41 20.07 16.90
C SER A 88 4.12 21.57 16.91
N GLU A 89 3.17 22.05 16.10
CA GLU A 89 2.76 23.46 16.03
C GLU A 89 1.64 23.81 17.00
N ARG A 90 1.14 22.86 17.82
CA ARG A 90 -0.03 23.01 18.69
C ARG A 90 0.30 23.06 20.19
N GLN A 91 1.56 23.22 20.55
CA GLN A 91 2.02 23.21 21.94
C GLN A 91 1.24 24.21 22.83
N SER A 92 0.99 25.42 22.34
CA SER A 92 0.21 26.45 23.03
C SER A 92 -1.25 26.08 23.33
N ILE A 93 -1.77 25.06 22.62
CA ILE A 93 -3.13 24.51 22.84
C ILE A 93 -3.09 23.46 23.94
N TYR A 94 -2.05 22.65 24.01
CA TYR A 94 -1.94 21.55 24.96
C TYR A 94 -1.58 22.02 26.36
N GLU A 95 -0.67 22.98 26.50
CA GLU A 95 -0.16 23.46 27.79
C GLU A 95 -1.27 23.91 28.77
N PRO A 96 -2.24 24.77 28.38
CA PRO A 96 -3.32 25.17 29.28
C PRO A 96 -4.22 24.02 29.72
N LEU A 97 -4.42 23.02 28.85
CA LEU A 97 -5.24 21.86 29.17
C LEU A 97 -4.52 20.91 30.13
N ILE A 98 -3.20 20.73 29.99
CA ILE A 98 -2.39 19.98 30.94
C ILE A 98 -2.40 20.67 32.31
N GLN A 99 -2.25 22.00 32.32
CA GLN A 99 -2.28 22.80 33.57
C GLN A 99 -3.64 22.68 34.27
N LYS A 100 -4.74 22.71 33.48
CA LYS A 100 -6.09 22.52 34.05
C LYS A 100 -6.23 21.17 34.75
N LEU A 101 -5.75 20.08 34.18
CA LEU A 101 -5.78 18.75 34.81
C LEU A 101 -4.93 18.69 36.09
N LEU A 102 -3.81 19.43 36.15
CA LEU A 102 -2.99 19.55 37.37
C LEU A 102 -3.73 20.33 38.45
N ASP A 103 -4.35 21.46 38.11
CA ASP A 103 -5.08 22.33 39.04
C ASP A 103 -6.31 21.64 39.63
N GLU A 104 -7.02 20.85 38.81
CA GLU A 104 -8.17 20.04 39.23
C GLU A 104 -7.76 18.75 39.97
N GLY A 105 -6.47 18.46 40.06
CA GLY A 105 -5.96 17.27 40.76
C GLY A 105 -6.20 15.96 39.99
N LEU A 106 -6.57 16.01 38.70
CA LEU A 106 -6.76 14.87 37.80
C LEU A 106 -5.45 14.39 37.18
N ALA A 107 -4.39 15.20 37.30
CA ALA A 107 -3.03 14.83 36.90
C ALA A 107 -2.04 15.23 38.02
N TYR A 108 -0.81 14.76 37.94
CA TYR A 108 0.24 15.06 38.90
C TYR A 108 1.64 14.97 38.31
N LYS A 109 2.60 15.62 38.95
CA LYS A 109 4.02 15.62 38.60
C LYS A 109 4.69 14.31 39.00
N CYS A 110 5.38 13.67 38.09
CA CYS A 110 6.14 12.44 38.32
C CYS A 110 7.63 12.66 38.04
N TYR A 111 8.46 12.43 39.06
CA TYR A 111 9.91 12.66 39.02
C TYR A 111 10.73 11.38 38.86
N CYS A 112 10.11 10.24 38.59
CA CYS A 112 10.81 8.97 38.38
C CYS A 112 11.79 9.08 37.19
N THR A 113 12.96 8.44 37.32
CA THR A 113 13.92 8.31 36.22
C THR A 113 13.54 7.12 35.33
N GLU A 114 14.15 7.04 34.15
CA GLU A 114 13.91 5.91 33.23
C GLU A 114 14.42 4.60 33.86
N GLU A 115 15.54 4.66 34.60
CA GLU A 115 16.13 3.51 35.29
C GLU A 115 15.20 2.99 36.40
N GLU A 116 14.59 3.90 37.18
CA GLU A 116 13.62 3.52 38.22
C GLU A 116 12.37 2.84 37.63
N LEU A 117 11.87 3.40 36.52
CA LEU A 117 10.69 2.85 35.84
C LEU A 117 11.00 1.50 35.18
N GLU A 118 12.18 1.32 34.60
CA GLU A 118 12.57 0.04 34.01
C GLU A 118 12.81 -1.03 35.09
N ALA A 119 13.48 -0.68 36.19
CA ALA A 119 13.68 -1.60 37.31
C ALA A 119 12.34 -2.08 37.91
N GLU A 120 11.34 -1.18 38.01
CA GLU A 120 10.01 -1.53 38.46
C GLU A 120 9.30 -2.48 37.47
N ARG A 121 9.40 -2.20 36.18
CA ARG A 121 8.85 -3.04 35.10
C ARG A 121 9.43 -4.45 35.12
N GLU A 122 10.74 -4.57 35.22
CA GLU A 122 11.41 -5.86 35.26
C GLU A 122 11.04 -6.65 36.54
N LYS A 123 10.90 -5.98 37.68
CA LYS A 123 10.43 -6.61 38.92
C LYS A 123 9.00 -7.16 38.77
N GLN A 124 8.09 -6.40 38.17
CA GLN A 124 6.71 -6.83 37.95
C GLN A 124 6.66 -8.03 36.98
N LYS A 125 7.44 -8.00 35.88
CA LYS A 125 7.55 -9.15 34.96
C LYS A 125 8.07 -10.40 35.65
N ALA A 126 9.11 -10.26 36.50
CA ALA A 126 9.68 -11.38 37.24
C ALA A 126 8.65 -12.01 38.22
N ASN A 127 7.72 -11.20 38.74
CA ASN A 127 6.62 -11.67 39.58
C ASN A 127 5.40 -12.21 38.78
N GLY A 128 5.46 -12.21 37.44
CA GLY A 128 4.32 -12.61 36.62
C GLY A 128 3.19 -11.58 36.55
N GLU A 129 3.45 -10.34 36.99
CA GLU A 129 2.49 -9.25 36.96
C GLU A 129 2.55 -8.49 35.64
N MET A 130 1.42 -7.95 35.20
CA MET A 130 1.38 -7.06 34.04
C MET A 130 2.05 -5.73 34.39
N PRO A 131 3.10 -5.31 33.66
CA PRO A 131 3.84 -4.07 33.97
C PRO A 131 2.96 -2.83 33.89
N ARG A 132 2.92 -2.08 34.98
CA ARG A 132 2.22 -0.79 35.09
C ARG A 132 2.96 0.12 36.07
N TYR A 133 2.73 1.42 35.97
CA TYR A 133 3.29 2.36 36.90
C TYR A 133 2.65 2.18 38.30
N SER A 134 3.46 2.09 39.36
CA SER A 134 3.02 1.83 40.75
C SER A 134 2.31 3.01 41.42
N GLY A 135 2.41 4.20 40.83
CA GLY A 135 1.88 5.41 41.48
C GLY A 135 2.83 6.08 42.49
N LYS A 136 4.12 5.73 42.47
CA LYS A 136 5.15 6.24 43.43
C LYS A 136 5.07 7.74 43.68
N CYS A 137 4.84 8.55 42.64
CA CYS A 137 4.75 10.02 42.79
C CYS A 137 3.33 10.56 42.99
N ARG A 138 2.31 9.70 43.00
CA ARG A 138 0.89 10.08 42.99
C ARG A 138 0.48 10.89 44.22
N HIS A 139 1.17 10.70 45.35
CA HIS A 139 0.85 11.29 46.67
C HIS A 139 1.95 12.21 47.20
N LEU A 140 2.89 12.66 46.36
CA LEU A 140 3.93 13.60 46.77
C LEU A 140 3.31 14.93 47.21
N THR A 141 3.73 15.42 48.38
CA THR A 141 3.34 16.75 48.88
C THR A 141 4.01 17.86 48.05
N LYS A 142 3.51 19.09 48.16
CA LYS A 142 4.12 20.24 47.48
C LYS A 142 5.57 20.49 47.92
N GLU A 143 5.87 20.23 49.20
CA GLU A 143 7.22 20.34 49.76
C GLU A 143 8.16 19.28 49.15
N GLN A 144 7.71 18.03 49.04
CA GLN A 144 8.47 16.95 48.39
C GLN A 144 8.70 17.20 46.90
N GLN A 145 7.71 17.77 46.20
CA GLN A 145 7.86 18.18 44.80
C GLN A 145 8.90 19.30 44.67
N ALA A 146 8.83 20.34 45.53
CA ALA A 146 9.78 21.44 45.53
C ALA A 146 11.22 20.96 45.83
N GLU A 147 11.38 20.01 46.75
CA GLU A 147 12.69 19.39 47.04
C GLU A 147 13.27 18.67 45.81
N LYS A 148 12.44 17.92 45.09
CA LYS A 148 12.84 17.25 43.83
C LYS A 148 13.25 18.25 42.77
N GLU A 149 12.49 19.34 42.61
CA GLU A 149 12.79 20.39 41.65
C GLU A 149 14.06 21.15 42.00
N ALA A 150 14.31 21.41 43.30
CA ALA A 150 15.54 22.02 43.80
C ALA A 150 16.77 21.13 43.57
N GLN A 151 16.60 19.80 43.51
CA GLN A 151 17.61 18.81 43.13
C GLN A 151 17.83 18.73 41.63
N GLY A 152 17.09 19.50 40.79
CA GLY A 152 17.22 19.56 39.35
C GLY A 152 16.38 18.52 38.59
N PHE A 153 15.50 17.78 39.26
CA PHE A 153 14.59 16.85 38.58
C PHE A 153 13.50 17.57 37.82
N LYS A 154 13.32 17.31 36.54
CA LYS A 154 12.20 17.80 35.76
C LYS A 154 11.09 16.75 35.78
N PRO A 155 9.84 17.12 36.07
CA PRO A 155 8.73 16.19 36.11
C PRO A 155 8.20 15.88 34.70
N SER A 156 7.74 14.65 34.49
CA SER A 156 6.70 14.35 33.53
C SER A 156 5.33 14.49 34.21
N ILE A 157 4.28 14.69 33.43
CA ILE A 157 2.92 14.79 33.95
C ILE A 157 2.18 13.49 33.68
N ARG A 158 1.58 12.93 34.75
CA ARG A 158 0.77 11.71 34.64
C ARG A 158 -0.70 12.00 34.92
N PHE A 159 -1.56 11.36 34.14
CA PHE A 159 -2.99 11.32 34.37
C PHE A 159 -3.30 10.35 35.53
N LYS A 160 -4.18 10.74 36.45
CA LYS A 160 -4.67 9.89 37.54
C LYS A 160 -5.80 9.00 37.03
N VAL A 161 -5.50 7.73 36.83
CA VAL A 161 -6.53 6.75 36.44
C VAL A 161 -7.39 6.43 37.69
N PRO A 162 -8.73 6.51 37.58
CA PRO A 162 -9.62 6.11 38.69
C PRO A 162 -9.48 4.60 38.93
N ALA A 163 -9.53 4.19 40.20
CA ALA A 163 -9.42 2.79 40.57
C ALA A 163 -10.79 2.09 40.56
N ASN A 164 -10.81 0.81 40.24
CA ASN A 164 -11.98 -0.06 40.30
C ASN A 164 -13.15 0.40 39.42
N GLU A 165 -12.85 0.94 38.26
CA GLU A 165 -13.84 1.33 37.25
C GLU A 165 -13.69 0.46 36.01
N THR A 166 -14.82 0.15 35.37
CA THR A 166 -14.86 -0.49 34.03
C THR A 166 -15.13 0.57 32.99
N ILE A 167 -14.22 0.70 32.01
CA ILE A 167 -14.34 1.63 30.90
C ILE A 167 -14.88 0.86 29.70
N THR A 168 -16.12 1.15 29.31
CA THR A 168 -16.81 0.48 28.21
C THR A 168 -17.09 1.47 27.09
N PHE A 169 -16.95 1.03 25.86
CA PHE A 169 -17.38 1.76 24.66
C PHE A 169 -17.91 0.81 23.59
N ASN A 170 -18.83 1.29 22.77
CA ASN A 170 -19.32 0.56 21.61
C ASN A 170 -18.46 0.91 20.40
N ASP A 171 -17.80 -0.08 19.84
CA ASP A 171 -16.93 0.06 18.67
C ASP A 171 -17.69 -0.32 17.39
N MET A 172 -17.56 0.46 16.33
CA MET A 172 -18.27 0.23 15.06
C MET A 172 -17.95 -1.13 14.42
N VAL A 173 -16.78 -1.74 14.74
CA VAL A 173 -16.30 -3.00 14.15
C VAL A 173 -16.30 -4.13 15.18
N LYS A 174 -15.82 -3.85 16.40
CA LYS A 174 -15.61 -4.83 17.47
C LYS A 174 -16.82 -4.95 18.41
N GLU A 175 -17.84 -4.10 18.25
CA GLU A 175 -19.00 -4.02 19.15
C GLU A 175 -18.60 -3.56 20.58
N ASP A 176 -19.18 -4.13 21.61
CA ASP A 176 -18.91 -3.71 22.98
C ASP A 176 -17.52 -4.17 23.43
N VAL A 177 -16.69 -3.20 23.83
CA VAL A 177 -15.33 -3.39 24.33
C VAL A 177 -15.22 -2.81 25.72
N SER A 178 -14.63 -3.57 26.66
CA SER A 178 -14.48 -3.17 28.05
C SER A 178 -13.04 -3.33 28.55
N PHE A 179 -12.59 -2.41 29.39
CA PHE A 179 -11.28 -2.45 30.03
C PHE A 179 -11.43 -2.13 31.51
N GLU A 180 -10.72 -2.88 32.36
CA GLU A 180 -10.61 -2.57 33.77
C GLU A 180 -9.54 -1.49 34.01
N SER A 181 -9.93 -0.40 34.68
CA SER A 181 -9.05 0.75 34.94
C SER A 181 -7.78 0.37 35.74
N ASN A 182 -7.90 -0.60 36.63
CA ASN A 182 -6.75 -1.11 37.38
C ASN A 182 -5.66 -1.73 36.50
N GLY A 183 -6.00 -2.19 35.30
CA GLY A 183 -5.05 -2.71 34.30
C GLY A 183 -4.33 -1.62 33.51
N ILE A 184 -4.87 -0.39 33.48
CA ILE A 184 -4.32 0.70 32.68
C ILE A 184 -3.15 1.37 33.40
N GLY A 185 -3.31 1.70 34.68
CA GLY A 185 -2.35 2.46 35.48
C GLY A 185 -2.21 3.92 35.05
N ASP A 186 -1.62 4.74 35.91
CA ASP A 186 -1.40 6.17 35.63
C ASP A 186 -0.42 6.35 34.48
N PHE A 187 -0.85 6.97 33.41
CA PHE A 187 -0.06 7.12 32.17
C PHE A 187 0.42 8.57 31.99
N VAL A 188 1.56 8.72 31.32
CA VAL A 188 2.14 10.05 31.04
C VAL A 188 1.30 10.75 29.98
N ILE A 189 0.93 12.01 30.25
CA ILE A 189 0.24 12.90 29.30
C ILE A 189 1.17 13.97 28.73
N ALA A 190 2.23 14.36 29.48
CA ALA A 190 3.29 15.24 29.00
C ALA A 190 4.66 14.73 29.45
N LYS A 191 5.62 14.77 28.55
CA LYS A 191 7.03 14.41 28.77
C LYS A 191 7.73 15.47 29.64
N LYS A 192 8.96 15.20 30.10
CA LYS A 192 9.78 16.13 30.90
C LYS A 192 10.14 17.42 30.15
N ASP A 193 10.08 17.44 28.83
CA ASP A 193 10.26 18.62 27.97
C ASP A 193 8.97 19.39 27.70
N GLY A 194 7.85 18.95 28.30
CA GLY A 194 6.53 19.55 28.14
C GLY A 194 5.76 19.07 26.91
N ILE A 195 6.38 18.29 26.02
CA ILE A 195 5.71 17.77 24.83
C ILE A 195 4.64 16.75 25.22
N PRO A 196 3.39 16.87 24.72
CA PRO A 196 2.35 15.91 25.03
C PRO A 196 2.65 14.53 24.47
N THR A 197 2.12 13.51 25.13
CA THR A 197 2.15 12.15 24.61
C THR A 197 1.01 11.90 23.64
N TYR A 198 1.15 10.85 22.83
CA TYR A 198 0.18 10.46 21.81
C TYR A 198 -1.28 10.46 22.31
N ASN A 199 -1.58 9.76 23.41
CA ASN A 199 -2.96 9.62 23.88
C ASN A 199 -3.59 10.95 24.31
N PHE A 200 -2.80 11.88 24.85
CA PHE A 200 -3.29 13.20 25.22
C PHE A 200 -3.51 14.08 24.00
N ALA A 201 -2.50 14.20 23.13
CA ALA A 201 -2.57 15.05 21.95
C ALA A 201 -3.71 14.63 21.02
N VAL A 202 -3.86 13.33 20.75
CA VAL A 202 -4.95 12.78 19.92
C VAL A 202 -6.32 13.10 20.47
N ALA A 203 -6.55 12.88 21.79
CA ALA A 203 -7.85 13.16 22.40
C ALA A 203 -8.21 14.65 22.35
N VAL A 204 -7.23 15.53 22.62
CA VAL A 204 -7.41 16.98 22.52
C VAL A 204 -7.72 17.42 21.10
N ASP A 205 -6.94 16.93 20.14
CA ASP A 205 -7.09 17.34 18.74
C ASP A 205 -8.37 16.80 18.11
N ASP A 206 -8.72 15.55 18.37
CA ASP A 206 -9.97 14.97 17.89
C ASP A 206 -11.18 15.74 18.44
N HIS A 207 -11.13 16.18 19.69
CA HIS A 207 -12.18 17.03 20.25
C HIS A 207 -12.22 18.43 19.60
N LEU A 208 -11.08 19.13 19.59
CA LEU A 208 -11.01 20.52 19.12
C LEU A 208 -11.20 20.66 17.60
N MET A 209 -10.90 19.60 16.84
CA MET A 209 -11.17 19.51 15.40
C MET A 209 -12.56 18.96 15.09
N GLU A 210 -13.39 18.75 16.12
CA GLU A 210 -14.77 18.26 16.00
C GLU A 210 -14.87 16.90 15.27
N ILE A 211 -13.90 16.02 15.48
CA ILE A 211 -13.91 14.67 14.88
C ILE A 211 -15.08 13.89 15.47
N SER A 212 -15.96 13.42 14.60
CA SER A 212 -17.16 12.66 14.98
C SER A 212 -16.91 11.16 15.06
N HIS A 213 -16.01 10.63 14.20
CA HIS A 213 -15.68 9.21 14.14
C HIS A 213 -14.17 9.01 14.00
N VAL A 214 -13.64 8.00 14.69
CA VAL A 214 -12.23 7.62 14.68
C VAL A 214 -12.11 6.20 14.14
N LEU A 215 -11.86 6.07 12.83
CA LEU A 215 -11.53 4.80 12.20
C LEU A 215 -10.02 4.63 12.15
N ARG A 216 -9.49 3.54 12.75
CA ARG A 216 -8.05 3.27 12.84
C ARG A 216 -7.76 1.78 12.99
N GLY A 217 -6.49 1.37 12.94
CA GLY A 217 -6.10 -0.02 13.17
C GLY A 217 -6.40 -0.51 14.59
N ASP A 218 -6.70 -1.79 14.75
CA ASP A 218 -7.02 -2.41 16.04
C ASP A 218 -5.81 -2.53 16.98
N ASP A 219 -4.61 -2.30 16.52
CA ASP A 219 -3.42 -2.10 17.35
C ASP A 219 -3.52 -0.85 18.26
N HIS A 220 -4.46 0.05 17.98
CA HIS A 220 -4.79 1.19 18.83
C HIS A 220 -5.91 0.95 19.86
N ILE A 221 -6.54 -0.23 19.89
CA ILE A 221 -7.71 -0.48 20.76
C ILE A 221 -7.40 -0.27 22.25
N SER A 222 -6.20 -0.65 22.67
CA SER A 222 -5.73 -0.44 24.06
C SER A 222 -5.42 1.01 24.43
N ASN A 223 -5.37 1.92 23.43
CA ASN A 223 -5.24 3.36 23.66
C ASN A 223 -6.59 4.02 23.93
N THR A 224 -7.67 3.46 23.40
CA THR A 224 -9.02 4.03 23.50
C THR A 224 -9.46 4.31 24.93
N PRO A 225 -9.31 3.40 25.90
CA PRO A 225 -9.72 3.69 27.29
C PRO A 225 -8.94 4.85 27.91
N LYS A 226 -7.66 5.06 27.57
CA LYS A 226 -6.88 6.21 28.04
C LYS A 226 -7.42 7.52 27.47
N GLN A 227 -7.80 7.52 26.19
CA GLN A 227 -8.39 8.67 25.53
C GLN A 227 -9.78 8.97 26.09
N LEU A 228 -10.62 7.96 26.34
CA LEU A 228 -11.91 8.13 26.99
C LEU A 228 -11.80 8.74 28.38
N LEU A 229 -10.80 8.34 29.16
CA LEU A 229 -10.53 8.96 30.47
C LEU A 229 -10.19 10.45 30.35
N ILE A 230 -9.46 10.85 29.31
CA ILE A 230 -9.16 12.26 29.03
C ILE A 230 -10.43 13.02 28.64
N TYR A 231 -11.26 12.45 27.74
CA TYR A 231 -12.57 13.02 27.38
C TYR A 231 -13.44 13.24 28.62
N ASN A 232 -13.56 12.21 29.47
CA ASN A 232 -14.34 12.29 30.70
C ASN A 232 -13.82 13.37 31.68
N ALA A 233 -12.49 13.49 31.81
CA ALA A 233 -11.86 14.49 32.70
C ALA A 233 -12.19 15.93 32.28
N PHE A 234 -12.34 16.19 30.99
CA PHE A 234 -12.74 17.50 30.49
C PHE A 234 -14.25 17.67 30.34
N GLY A 235 -15.03 16.62 30.56
CA GLY A 235 -16.49 16.64 30.31
C GLY A 235 -16.83 16.72 28.81
N TRP A 236 -15.93 16.23 27.92
CA TRP A 236 -16.14 16.23 26.49
C TRP A 236 -16.88 14.98 26.04
N GLU A 237 -17.71 15.12 25.00
CA GLU A 237 -18.31 13.97 24.32
C GLU A 237 -17.26 13.30 23.42
N PRO A 238 -17.00 11.99 23.60
CA PRO A 238 -16.02 11.29 22.78
C PRO A 238 -16.56 11.02 21.37
N PRO A 239 -15.69 10.86 20.36
CA PRO A 239 -16.09 10.40 19.04
C PRO A 239 -16.53 8.93 19.10
N ILE A 240 -17.21 8.49 18.05
CA ILE A 240 -17.50 7.07 17.83
C ILE A 240 -16.21 6.40 17.31
N PHE A 241 -15.78 5.31 17.95
CA PHE A 241 -14.57 4.57 17.56
C PHE A 241 -14.89 3.40 16.66
N GLY A 242 -13.99 3.08 15.74
CA GLY A 242 -14.01 1.88 14.90
C GLY A 242 -12.59 1.35 14.70
N HIS A 243 -12.33 0.14 15.21
CA HIS A 243 -11.00 -0.48 15.16
C HIS A 243 -10.98 -1.59 14.09
N MET A 244 -10.37 -1.26 12.96
CA MET A 244 -10.24 -2.15 11.81
C MET A 244 -9.17 -3.22 12.06
N THR A 245 -9.44 -4.43 11.62
CA THR A 245 -8.54 -5.58 11.77
C THR A 245 -7.23 -5.39 11.01
N LEU A 246 -6.20 -6.13 11.41
CA LEU A 246 -4.88 -6.10 10.75
C LEU A 246 -4.94 -6.66 9.33
N ILE A 247 -4.01 -6.24 8.49
CA ILE A 247 -3.67 -6.92 7.26
C ILE A 247 -2.58 -7.96 7.58
N VAL A 248 -2.76 -9.18 7.09
CA VAL A 248 -1.86 -10.30 7.31
C VAL A 248 -1.39 -10.89 5.99
N ASN A 249 -0.22 -11.54 6.01
CA ASN A 249 0.30 -12.33 4.89
C ASN A 249 -0.33 -13.74 4.87
N GLU A 250 0.04 -14.57 3.90
CA GLU A 250 -0.41 -15.95 3.75
C GLU A 250 -0.15 -16.82 5.00
N SER A 251 0.91 -16.52 5.74
CA SER A 251 1.22 -17.18 7.02
C SER A 251 0.41 -16.64 8.20
N ARG A 252 -0.60 -15.79 7.94
CA ARG A 252 -1.45 -15.10 8.95
C ARG A 252 -0.67 -14.24 9.94
N ARG A 253 0.51 -13.77 9.57
CA ARG A 253 1.30 -12.82 10.35
C ARG A 253 1.04 -11.40 9.86
N LYS A 254 1.04 -10.43 10.79
CA LYS A 254 0.95 -9.00 10.43
C LYS A 254 1.98 -8.66 9.37
N LEU A 255 1.58 -7.96 8.31
CA LEU A 255 2.52 -7.41 7.32
C LEU A 255 3.58 -6.59 8.04
N SER A 256 4.84 -6.93 7.83
CA SER A 256 5.96 -6.25 8.46
C SER A 256 7.06 -5.95 7.44
N LYS A 257 7.78 -4.84 7.65
CA LYS A 257 8.91 -4.40 6.80
C LYS A 257 10.02 -5.46 6.63
N ARG A 258 9.98 -6.55 7.40
CA ARG A 258 10.96 -7.66 7.33
C ARG A 258 10.51 -8.80 6.42
N ASP A 259 9.27 -8.76 5.95
CA ASP A 259 8.75 -9.74 5.01
C ASP A 259 9.09 -9.30 3.58
N GLY A 260 10.25 -9.72 3.09
CA GLY A 260 10.77 -9.33 1.76
C GLY A 260 9.98 -9.89 0.57
N SER A 261 8.96 -10.73 0.82
CA SER A 261 8.13 -11.34 -0.23
C SER A 261 7.00 -10.43 -0.71
N ILE A 262 6.65 -9.39 0.05
CA ILE A 262 5.53 -8.49 -0.24
C ILE A 262 6.01 -7.05 -0.31
N ILE A 263 5.69 -6.37 -1.39
CA ILE A 263 5.85 -4.93 -1.53
C ILE A 263 4.88 -4.24 -0.55
N GLN A 264 5.38 -3.30 0.24
CA GLN A 264 4.61 -2.73 1.34
C GLN A 264 4.28 -1.26 1.20
N PHE A 265 5.04 -0.52 0.37
CA PHE A 265 4.87 0.91 0.20
C PHE A 265 4.16 1.24 -1.11
N ILE A 266 3.24 2.17 -1.06
CA ILE A 266 2.42 2.59 -2.22
C ILE A 266 3.30 3.08 -3.38
N GLU A 267 4.37 3.82 -3.08
CA GLU A 267 5.29 4.32 -4.10
C GLU A 267 5.95 3.19 -4.91
N GLN A 268 6.25 2.05 -4.28
CA GLN A 268 6.84 0.91 -4.98
C GLN A 268 5.88 0.32 -6.03
N TYR A 269 4.58 0.27 -5.74
CA TYR A 269 3.56 -0.14 -6.72
C TYR A 269 3.45 0.87 -7.86
N ARG A 270 3.41 2.16 -7.53
CA ARG A 270 3.43 3.23 -8.54
C ARG A 270 4.64 3.10 -9.44
N ASP A 271 5.83 2.91 -8.88
CA ASP A 271 7.09 2.82 -9.61
C ASP A 271 7.22 1.54 -10.46
N LEU A 272 6.40 0.52 -10.19
CA LEU A 272 6.23 -0.67 -11.03
C LEU A 272 5.17 -0.48 -12.13
N GLY A 273 4.45 0.63 -12.14
CA GLY A 273 3.40 0.89 -13.10
C GLY A 273 2.08 0.19 -12.78
N TYR A 274 1.74 0.04 -11.49
CA TYR A 274 0.36 -0.25 -11.07
C TYR A 274 -0.50 0.99 -11.24
N LEU A 275 -1.78 0.79 -11.56
CA LEU A 275 -2.74 1.88 -11.70
C LEU A 275 -3.31 2.30 -10.35
N PRO A 276 -3.44 3.60 -10.08
CA PRO A 276 -3.97 4.09 -8.81
C PRO A 276 -5.40 3.62 -8.55
N GLU A 277 -6.25 3.56 -9.57
CA GLU A 277 -7.63 3.09 -9.46
C GLU A 277 -7.71 1.61 -9.10
N ALA A 278 -6.82 0.79 -9.67
CA ALA A 278 -6.75 -0.63 -9.38
C ALA A 278 -6.25 -0.90 -7.96
N LEU A 279 -5.23 -0.16 -7.53
CA LEU A 279 -4.70 -0.27 -6.17
C LEU A 279 -5.72 0.25 -5.14
N PHE A 280 -6.43 1.34 -5.45
CA PHE A 280 -7.55 1.82 -4.64
C PHE A 280 -8.62 0.74 -4.47
N ASN A 281 -9.07 0.13 -5.58
CA ASN A 281 -10.06 -0.95 -5.58
C ASN A 281 -9.59 -2.13 -4.71
N PHE A 282 -8.36 -2.59 -4.91
CA PHE A 282 -7.81 -3.71 -4.13
C PHE A 282 -7.75 -3.40 -2.64
N ILE A 283 -7.26 -2.21 -2.26
CA ILE A 283 -7.16 -1.79 -0.86
C ILE A 283 -8.55 -1.63 -0.23
N ALA A 284 -9.54 -1.13 -0.97
CA ALA A 284 -10.92 -1.01 -0.50
C ALA A 284 -11.55 -2.36 -0.14
N MET A 285 -11.13 -3.44 -0.82
CA MET A 285 -11.57 -4.80 -0.54
C MET A 285 -10.80 -5.51 0.59
N LEU A 286 -9.76 -4.88 1.14
CA LEU A 286 -8.98 -5.44 2.25
C LEU A 286 -9.71 -5.26 3.59
N GLY A 287 -10.61 -6.17 3.91
CA GLY A 287 -11.38 -6.17 5.16
C GLY A 287 -12.71 -5.43 5.09
N TRP A 288 -13.19 -5.20 3.90
CA TRP A 288 -14.56 -4.79 3.60
C TRP A 288 -15.04 -5.52 2.33
N SER A 289 -16.32 -5.78 2.21
CA SER A 289 -16.90 -6.44 1.03
C SER A 289 -18.22 -5.81 0.62
N PRO A 290 -18.47 -5.61 -0.70
CA PRO A 290 -19.74 -5.13 -1.22
C PRO A 290 -20.84 -6.19 -1.10
N GLU A 291 -22.05 -5.83 -1.46
CA GLU A 291 -23.11 -6.78 -1.75
C GLU A 291 -22.90 -7.36 -3.15
N GLY A 292 -23.05 -8.69 -3.29
CA GLY A 292 -22.85 -9.39 -4.55
C GLY A 292 -21.44 -9.98 -4.73
N GLU A 293 -21.16 -10.44 -5.96
CA GLU A 293 -19.93 -11.15 -6.32
C GLU A 293 -18.96 -10.29 -7.16
N GLU A 294 -19.35 -9.08 -7.52
CA GLU A 294 -18.50 -8.17 -8.26
C GLU A 294 -17.34 -7.69 -7.39
N GLU A 295 -16.19 -7.46 -8.02
CA GLU A 295 -14.96 -7.11 -7.34
C GLU A 295 -14.24 -5.90 -7.96
N ILE A 296 -14.72 -5.41 -9.10
CA ILE A 296 -14.12 -4.29 -9.84
C ILE A 296 -15.12 -3.14 -9.85
N PHE A 297 -14.77 -2.05 -9.15
CA PHE A 297 -15.63 -0.89 -8.97
C PHE A 297 -14.82 0.40 -9.13
N SER A 298 -15.45 1.43 -9.66
CA SER A 298 -14.92 2.79 -9.62
C SER A 298 -14.91 3.35 -8.19
N LYS A 299 -14.13 4.38 -7.97
CA LYS A 299 -14.10 5.12 -6.70
C LYS A 299 -15.49 5.63 -6.30
N GLU A 300 -16.24 6.15 -7.25
CA GLU A 300 -17.59 6.68 -7.08
C GLU A 300 -18.59 5.58 -6.64
N GLU A 301 -18.45 4.38 -7.20
CA GLU A 301 -19.26 3.22 -6.78
C GLU A 301 -18.91 2.81 -5.35
N PHE A 302 -17.62 2.76 -5.00
CA PHE A 302 -17.20 2.51 -3.61
C PHE A 302 -17.77 3.54 -2.64
N ILE A 303 -17.67 4.83 -2.95
CA ILE A 303 -18.25 5.91 -2.12
C ILE A 303 -19.76 5.69 -1.91
N LYS A 304 -20.49 5.35 -2.97
CA LYS A 304 -21.92 5.17 -2.91
C LYS A 304 -22.35 3.96 -2.08
N MET A 305 -21.61 2.84 -2.18
CA MET A 305 -22.00 1.58 -1.55
C MET A 305 -21.33 1.33 -0.18
N PHE A 306 -20.41 2.20 0.27
CA PHE A 306 -19.65 1.98 1.48
C PHE A 306 -20.56 1.96 2.72
N ASP A 307 -20.66 0.80 3.37
CA ASP A 307 -21.32 0.62 4.66
C ASP A 307 -20.29 0.14 5.69
N PRO A 308 -20.00 0.93 6.73
CA PRO A 308 -19.05 0.55 7.76
C PRO A 308 -19.44 -0.70 8.55
N LYS A 309 -20.71 -1.08 8.55
CA LYS A 309 -21.18 -2.34 9.19
C LYS A 309 -20.66 -3.59 8.48
N ARG A 310 -20.19 -3.43 7.25
CA ARG A 310 -19.58 -4.52 6.47
C ARG A 310 -18.06 -4.63 6.64
N LEU A 311 -17.48 -3.82 7.52
CA LEU A 311 -16.07 -3.98 7.92
C LEU A 311 -15.88 -5.33 8.61
N SER A 312 -14.85 -6.06 8.17
CA SER A 312 -14.57 -7.41 8.66
C SER A 312 -14.07 -7.40 10.11
N LYS A 313 -14.57 -8.34 10.91
CA LYS A 313 -14.07 -8.61 12.26
C LYS A 313 -12.84 -9.52 12.25
N SER A 314 -12.48 -10.11 11.12
CA SER A 314 -11.32 -10.99 10.93
C SER A 314 -10.21 -10.29 10.15
N PRO A 315 -8.93 -10.62 10.40
CA PRO A 315 -7.81 -10.06 9.65
C PRO A 315 -7.96 -10.24 8.14
N ALA A 316 -7.59 -9.22 7.37
CA ALA A 316 -7.62 -9.23 5.92
C ALA A 316 -6.34 -9.87 5.35
N LEU A 317 -6.48 -10.87 4.49
CA LEU A 317 -5.35 -11.47 3.79
C LEU A 317 -4.89 -10.56 2.63
N PHE A 318 -3.61 -10.23 2.60
CA PHE A 318 -2.99 -9.60 1.46
C PHE A 318 -2.59 -10.67 0.44
N ASP A 319 -3.29 -10.67 -0.70
CA ASP A 319 -3.11 -11.62 -1.78
C ASP A 319 -2.51 -10.93 -3.01
N ASN A 320 -1.23 -11.21 -3.30
CA ASN A 320 -0.53 -10.64 -4.46
C ASN A 320 -1.14 -11.09 -5.79
N VAL A 321 -1.61 -12.33 -5.88
CA VAL A 321 -2.23 -12.86 -7.11
C VAL A 321 -3.51 -12.11 -7.41
N LYS A 322 -4.30 -11.87 -6.36
CA LYS A 322 -5.52 -11.06 -6.44
C LYS A 322 -5.24 -9.62 -6.86
N LEU A 323 -4.22 -8.98 -6.27
CA LEU A 323 -3.83 -7.61 -6.64
C LEU A 323 -3.42 -7.53 -8.11
N THR A 324 -2.58 -8.46 -8.56
CA THR A 324 -2.13 -8.54 -9.95
C THR A 324 -3.31 -8.72 -10.91
N TRP A 325 -4.24 -9.61 -10.56
CA TRP A 325 -5.46 -9.82 -11.33
C TRP A 325 -6.34 -8.56 -11.38
N VAL A 326 -6.57 -7.90 -10.24
CA VAL A 326 -7.34 -6.64 -10.21
C VAL A 326 -6.71 -5.62 -11.14
N ASN A 327 -5.39 -5.41 -11.03
CA ASN A 327 -4.71 -4.43 -11.88
C ASN A 327 -4.81 -4.77 -13.38
N ASN A 328 -4.68 -6.06 -13.75
CA ASN A 328 -4.88 -6.52 -15.13
C ASN A 328 -6.29 -6.16 -15.66
N GLN A 329 -7.35 -6.28 -14.83
CA GLN A 329 -8.72 -5.90 -15.24
C GLN A 329 -8.85 -4.41 -15.59
N TYR A 330 -8.02 -3.56 -14.99
CA TYR A 330 -7.96 -2.12 -15.31
C TYR A 330 -7.09 -1.86 -16.54
N VAL A 331 -5.89 -2.48 -16.62
CA VAL A 331 -4.97 -2.32 -17.76
C VAL A 331 -5.64 -2.72 -19.08
N LYS A 332 -6.37 -3.82 -19.10
CA LYS A 332 -7.13 -4.28 -20.30
C LYS A 332 -8.13 -3.26 -20.84
N LYS A 333 -8.63 -2.37 -20.00
CA LYS A 333 -9.61 -1.36 -20.39
C LYS A 333 -8.95 -0.06 -20.88
N LEU A 334 -7.65 0.11 -20.68
CA LEU A 334 -6.94 1.30 -21.13
C LEU A 334 -6.78 1.32 -22.66
N PRO A 335 -6.78 2.49 -23.29
CA PRO A 335 -6.29 2.65 -24.64
C PRO A 335 -4.84 2.17 -24.78
N LEU A 336 -4.46 1.63 -25.92
CA LEU A 336 -3.10 1.12 -26.16
C LEU A 336 -2.03 2.20 -25.86
N ASN A 337 -2.26 3.45 -26.23
CA ASN A 337 -1.32 4.53 -25.99
C ASN A 337 -1.01 4.70 -24.48
N ASP A 338 -2.00 4.59 -23.63
CA ASP A 338 -1.82 4.71 -22.18
C ASP A 338 -1.01 3.53 -21.63
N VAL A 339 -1.20 2.32 -22.19
CA VAL A 339 -0.41 1.14 -21.84
C VAL A 339 1.03 1.26 -22.34
N VAL A 340 1.24 1.90 -23.49
CA VAL A 340 2.58 2.25 -23.99
C VAL A 340 3.27 3.22 -23.05
N GLU A 341 2.59 4.30 -22.64
CA GLU A 341 3.13 5.26 -21.66
C GLU A 341 3.47 4.58 -20.32
N LEU A 342 2.66 3.63 -19.88
CA LEU A 342 2.89 2.87 -18.66
C LEU A 342 4.12 1.94 -18.78
N SER A 343 4.38 1.39 -19.97
CA SER A 343 5.43 0.41 -20.24
C SER A 343 6.78 1.05 -20.60
N LEU A 344 6.76 2.17 -21.28
CA LEU A 344 7.93 2.82 -21.85
C LEU A 344 9.06 3.10 -20.86
N PRO A 345 8.81 3.67 -19.65
CA PRO A 345 9.88 3.91 -18.67
C PRO A 345 10.63 2.64 -18.26
N HIS A 346 9.94 1.50 -18.27
CA HIS A 346 10.53 0.20 -17.91
C HIS A 346 11.40 -0.37 -19.02
N LEU A 347 10.99 -0.24 -20.30
CA LEU A 347 11.78 -0.61 -21.46
C LEU A 347 13.05 0.26 -21.57
N GLN A 348 12.93 1.57 -21.31
CA GLN A 348 14.07 2.50 -21.27
C GLN A 348 15.04 2.14 -20.15
N LYS A 349 14.54 1.89 -18.94
CA LYS A 349 15.35 1.48 -17.79
C LYS A 349 16.08 0.16 -18.01
N ALA A 350 15.46 -0.77 -18.74
CA ALA A 350 16.08 -2.04 -19.14
C ALA A 350 17.09 -1.88 -20.27
N GLY A 351 17.23 -0.70 -20.88
CA GLY A 351 18.14 -0.46 -22.00
C GLY A 351 17.67 -1.05 -23.32
N VAL A 352 16.40 -1.37 -23.41
CA VAL A 352 15.77 -2.01 -24.58
C VAL A 352 15.51 -1.00 -25.68
N VAL A 353 15.13 0.21 -25.31
CA VAL A 353 14.90 1.34 -26.20
C VAL A 353 15.65 2.56 -25.73
N SER A 354 15.87 3.51 -26.62
CA SER A 354 16.59 4.76 -26.36
C SER A 354 15.86 5.63 -25.34
N ALA A 355 16.61 6.50 -24.64
CA ALA A 355 16.02 7.50 -23.75
C ALA A 355 15.17 8.54 -24.55
N GLU A 356 15.61 8.87 -25.75
CA GLU A 356 14.89 9.69 -26.73
C GLU A 356 14.55 8.79 -27.93
N LEU A 357 13.27 8.44 -28.08
CA LEU A 357 12.82 7.56 -29.15
C LEU A 357 12.64 8.36 -30.45
N ASP A 358 13.09 7.78 -31.54
CA ASP A 358 12.63 8.21 -32.86
C ASP A 358 11.25 7.59 -33.19
N GLN A 359 10.68 7.96 -34.33
CA GLN A 359 9.34 7.50 -34.71
C GLN A 359 9.33 5.98 -34.97
N ALA A 360 10.40 5.41 -35.47
CA ALA A 360 10.47 3.97 -35.75
C ALA A 360 10.54 3.14 -34.48
N GLU A 361 11.33 3.60 -33.49
CA GLU A 361 11.36 3.00 -32.15
C GLU A 361 10.00 3.11 -31.45
N LEU A 362 9.33 4.24 -31.54
CA LEU A 362 8.00 4.43 -30.97
C LEU A 362 6.97 3.49 -31.61
N ASP A 363 6.95 3.42 -32.93
CA ASP A 363 6.06 2.50 -33.67
C ASP A 363 6.33 1.03 -33.30
N TRP A 364 7.60 0.69 -33.11
CA TRP A 364 8.00 -0.64 -32.64
C TRP A 364 7.52 -0.93 -31.22
N VAL A 365 7.67 0.02 -30.28
CA VAL A 365 7.16 -0.11 -28.91
C VAL A 365 5.64 -0.29 -28.91
N HIS A 366 4.91 0.45 -29.72
CA HIS A 366 3.46 0.29 -29.87
C HIS A 366 3.08 -1.14 -30.33
N LYS A 367 3.80 -1.68 -31.31
CA LYS A 367 3.60 -3.06 -31.77
C LYS A 367 3.90 -4.06 -30.66
N LEU A 368 5.05 -3.91 -29.97
CA LEU A 368 5.44 -4.78 -28.88
C LEU A 368 4.41 -4.80 -27.75
N VAL A 369 4.02 -3.64 -27.26
CA VAL A 369 3.04 -3.52 -26.17
C VAL A 369 1.68 -4.09 -26.58
N SER A 370 1.27 -3.91 -27.84
CA SER A 370 0.01 -4.45 -28.35
C SER A 370 -0.06 -5.98 -28.27
N LEU A 371 1.08 -6.68 -28.37
CA LEU A 371 1.13 -8.15 -28.24
C LEU A 371 0.78 -8.63 -26.84
N TYR A 372 1.06 -7.81 -25.81
CA TYR A 372 0.96 -8.20 -24.42
C TYR A 372 -0.14 -7.44 -23.65
N HIS A 373 -0.83 -6.49 -24.26
CA HIS A 373 -1.82 -5.61 -23.62
C HIS A 373 -2.84 -6.41 -22.79
N GLU A 374 -3.40 -7.48 -23.35
CA GLU A 374 -4.39 -8.34 -22.66
C GLU A 374 -3.76 -9.16 -21.51
N GLN A 375 -2.46 -9.41 -21.57
CA GLN A 375 -1.75 -10.24 -20.60
C GLN A 375 -1.15 -9.44 -19.47
N MET A 376 -0.71 -8.21 -19.76
CA MET A 376 -0.03 -7.35 -18.79
C MET A 376 -0.92 -7.02 -17.58
N SER A 377 -0.33 -7.09 -16.41
CA SER A 377 -0.97 -6.68 -15.16
C SER A 377 -0.46 -5.32 -14.68
N TYR A 378 0.78 -4.94 -14.95
CA TYR A 378 1.37 -3.64 -14.61
C TYR A 378 2.53 -3.31 -15.56
N GLY A 379 2.96 -2.05 -15.61
CA GLY A 379 3.90 -1.55 -16.62
C GLY A 379 5.23 -2.31 -16.69
N ALA A 380 5.85 -2.63 -15.56
CA ALA A 380 7.14 -3.30 -15.52
C ALA A 380 7.12 -4.73 -16.07
N GLU A 381 5.95 -5.39 -16.16
CA GLU A 381 5.83 -6.73 -16.71
C GLU A 381 6.19 -6.81 -18.20
N ILE A 382 6.14 -5.68 -18.92
CA ILE A 382 6.51 -5.68 -20.35
C ILE A 382 7.93 -6.19 -20.56
N VAL A 383 8.86 -5.94 -19.62
CA VAL A 383 10.27 -6.33 -19.75
C VAL A 383 10.42 -7.86 -19.76
N PRO A 384 10.02 -8.61 -18.69
CA PRO A 384 10.11 -10.06 -18.72
C PRO A 384 9.21 -10.71 -19.79
N LEU A 385 8.02 -10.17 -20.06
CA LEU A 385 7.12 -10.72 -21.08
C LEU A 385 7.70 -10.61 -22.49
N SER A 386 8.54 -9.63 -22.74
CA SER A 386 9.12 -9.36 -24.07
C SER A 386 10.58 -9.78 -24.19
N GLU A 387 11.13 -10.53 -23.24
CA GLU A 387 12.55 -10.95 -23.23
C GLU A 387 12.97 -11.64 -24.53
N MET A 388 12.09 -12.47 -25.11
CA MET A 388 12.33 -13.13 -26.39
C MET A 388 12.71 -12.18 -27.55
N PHE A 389 12.24 -10.91 -27.51
CA PHE A 389 12.53 -9.96 -28.60
C PHE A 389 13.93 -9.36 -28.51
N PHE A 390 14.60 -9.48 -27.34
CA PHE A 390 15.92 -8.90 -27.10
C PHE A 390 17.04 -9.93 -27.11
N ALA A 391 16.71 -11.21 -26.88
CA ALA A 391 17.67 -12.30 -26.86
C ALA A 391 18.41 -12.41 -28.22
N ASP A 392 19.73 -12.50 -28.16
CA ASP A 392 20.56 -12.80 -29.31
C ASP A 392 20.39 -14.27 -29.74
N ALA A 393 20.60 -14.56 -31.04
CA ALA A 393 20.41 -15.91 -31.56
C ALA A 393 21.25 -16.98 -30.82
N ASP A 394 22.48 -16.64 -30.44
CA ASP A 394 23.40 -17.54 -29.73
C ASP A 394 23.06 -17.73 -28.24
N SER A 395 22.23 -16.86 -27.68
CA SER A 395 21.78 -16.93 -26.27
C SER A 395 20.52 -17.78 -26.06
N ILE A 396 19.81 -18.11 -27.14
CA ILE A 396 18.58 -18.92 -27.07
C ILE A 396 18.95 -20.35 -26.69
N THR A 397 18.40 -20.83 -25.59
CA THR A 397 18.54 -22.21 -25.12
C THR A 397 17.17 -22.88 -25.14
N PHE A 398 17.14 -24.13 -25.52
CA PHE A 398 15.91 -24.92 -25.60
C PHE A 398 15.83 -25.91 -24.45
N ASP A 399 14.67 -26.05 -23.88
CA ASP A 399 14.39 -27.07 -22.87
C ASP A 399 14.23 -28.47 -23.51
N GLU A 400 13.96 -29.50 -22.71
CA GLU A 400 13.84 -30.87 -23.18
C GLU A 400 12.60 -31.09 -24.06
N GLU A 401 11.51 -30.36 -23.81
CA GLU A 401 10.28 -30.46 -24.61
C GLU A 401 10.44 -29.78 -25.96
N GLU A 402 11.07 -28.62 -25.99
CA GLU A 402 11.43 -27.88 -27.20
C GLU A 402 12.41 -28.66 -28.07
N LYS A 403 13.45 -29.25 -27.45
CA LYS A 403 14.40 -30.10 -28.15
C LYS A 403 13.72 -31.33 -28.77
N ALA A 404 12.75 -31.92 -28.07
CA ALA A 404 12.02 -33.07 -28.62
C ALA A 404 11.22 -32.68 -29.88
N VAL A 405 10.59 -31.49 -29.89
CA VAL A 405 9.91 -30.95 -31.08
C VAL A 405 10.90 -30.69 -32.20
N LEU A 406 12.04 -30.07 -31.90
CA LEU A 406 13.06 -29.70 -32.89
C LEU A 406 13.81 -30.92 -33.48
N ALA A 407 13.78 -32.06 -32.82
CA ALA A 407 14.39 -33.30 -33.27
C ALA A 407 13.54 -34.09 -34.32
N GLU A 408 12.33 -33.63 -34.62
CA GLU A 408 11.49 -34.27 -35.63
C GLU A 408 12.12 -34.17 -37.03
N GLU A 409 12.07 -35.26 -37.84
CA GLU A 409 12.73 -35.39 -39.16
C GLU A 409 12.31 -34.30 -40.16
N THR A 410 11.10 -33.76 -40.04
CA THR A 410 10.57 -32.74 -40.94
C THR A 410 11.05 -31.31 -40.62
N VAL A 411 11.62 -31.06 -39.45
CA VAL A 411 11.94 -29.70 -38.94
C VAL A 411 12.98 -29.00 -39.82
N PRO A 412 14.15 -29.59 -40.20
CA PRO A 412 15.10 -28.90 -41.04
C PRO A 412 14.50 -28.45 -42.38
N THR A 413 13.63 -29.26 -42.96
CA THR A 413 12.93 -28.93 -44.21
C THR A 413 11.97 -27.77 -44.06
N VAL A 414 11.20 -27.75 -42.96
CA VAL A 414 10.26 -26.67 -42.63
C VAL A 414 11.01 -25.35 -42.39
N ILE A 415 12.08 -25.37 -41.60
CA ILE A 415 12.86 -24.18 -41.24
C ILE A 415 13.57 -23.60 -42.47
N SER A 416 14.18 -24.47 -43.34
CA SER A 416 14.81 -24.02 -44.59
C SER A 416 13.80 -23.40 -45.57
N ALA A 417 12.64 -24.02 -45.73
CA ALA A 417 11.58 -23.49 -46.60
C ALA A 417 11.04 -22.16 -46.05
N PHE A 418 10.84 -22.06 -44.72
CA PHE A 418 10.36 -20.82 -44.08
C PHE A 418 11.37 -19.68 -44.23
N LYS A 419 12.65 -19.92 -43.99
CA LYS A 419 13.71 -18.95 -44.23
C LYS A 419 13.68 -18.40 -45.65
N LYS A 420 13.66 -19.28 -46.65
CA LYS A 420 13.59 -18.92 -48.09
C LYS A 420 12.38 -18.01 -48.39
N GLU A 421 11.22 -18.34 -47.85
CA GLU A 421 10.03 -17.51 -48.00
C GLU A 421 10.16 -16.12 -47.37
N LEU A 422 10.76 -16.03 -46.15
CA LEU A 422 11.00 -14.75 -45.51
C LEU A 422 12.04 -13.87 -46.23
N GLU A 423 13.10 -14.49 -46.78
CA GLU A 423 14.12 -13.78 -47.55
C GLU A 423 13.51 -13.10 -48.79
N ALA A 424 12.52 -13.74 -49.44
CA ALA A 424 11.82 -13.24 -50.60
C ALA A 424 10.83 -12.10 -50.33
N LEU A 425 10.46 -11.84 -49.07
CA LEU A 425 9.56 -10.76 -48.71
C LEU A 425 10.26 -9.39 -48.79
N GLU A 426 9.62 -8.41 -49.45
CA GLU A 426 10.10 -7.03 -49.45
C GLU A 426 9.84 -6.34 -48.11
N VAL A 427 8.68 -6.63 -47.52
CA VAL A 427 8.25 -6.07 -46.19
C VAL A 427 7.84 -7.22 -45.28
N LEU A 428 8.25 -7.17 -44.03
CA LEU A 428 7.90 -8.18 -43.03
C LEU A 428 6.69 -7.68 -42.20
N GLU A 429 5.50 -7.92 -42.72
CA GLU A 429 4.23 -7.68 -42.01
C GLU A 429 3.57 -9.02 -41.62
N ALA A 430 2.79 -9.03 -40.56
CA ALA A 430 2.15 -10.25 -40.06
C ALA A 430 1.29 -10.96 -41.11
N ALA A 431 0.62 -10.22 -42.00
CA ALA A 431 -0.15 -10.78 -43.11
C ALA A 431 0.73 -11.55 -44.10
N GLU A 432 1.91 -10.99 -44.47
CA GLU A 432 2.88 -11.61 -45.34
C GLU A 432 3.56 -12.83 -44.72
N VAL A 433 3.89 -12.76 -43.42
CA VAL A 433 4.40 -13.88 -42.61
C VAL A 433 3.39 -15.03 -42.61
N LYS A 434 2.11 -14.74 -42.38
CA LYS A 434 1.02 -15.72 -42.42
C LYS A 434 0.87 -16.37 -43.80
N ALA A 435 1.03 -15.57 -44.86
CA ALA A 435 1.04 -16.07 -46.22
C ALA A 435 2.28 -16.96 -46.52
N ALA A 436 3.47 -16.57 -46.04
CA ALA A 436 4.70 -17.36 -46.14
C ALA A 436 4.54 -18.73 -45.47
N ILE A 437 4.02 -18.78 -44.22
CA ILE A 437 3.76 -20.05 -43.50
C ILE A 437 2.81 -20.96 -44.33
N LYS A 438 1.78 -20.41 -44.97
CA LYS A 438 0.89 -21.19 -45.85
C LYS A 438 1.60 -21.71 -47.09
N ARG A 439 2.55 -20.96 -47.68
CA ARG A 439 3.38 -21.42 -48.79
C ARG A 439 4.30 -22.56 -48.37
N VAL A 440 4.94 -22.45 -47.20
CA VAL A 440 5.76 -23.52 -46.62
C VAL A 440 4.92 -24.78 -46.40
N GLN A 441 3.70 -24.66 -45.84
CA GLN A 441 2.78 -25.79 -45.68
C GLN A 441 2.50 -26.51 -47.02
N LYS A 442 2.31 -25.73 -48.07
CA LYS A 442 2.02 -26.27 -49.42
C LYS A 442 3.25 -26.91 -50.04
N GLU A 443 4.44 -26.34 -49.89
CA GLU A 443 5.71 -26.84 -50.41
C GLU A 443 6.15 -28.12 -49.71
N THR A 444 6.10 -28.15 -48.37
CA THR A 444 6.60 -29.25 -47.54
C THR A 444 5.57 -30.35 -47.28
N GLY A 445 4.29 -30.06 -47.40
CA GLY A 445 3.19 -30.95 -47.01
C GLY A 445 2.99 -31.08 -45.50
N VAL A 446 3.83 -30.44 -44.66
CA VAL A 446 3.77 -30.48 -43.19
C VAL A 446 2.69 -29.53 -42.69
N LYS A 447 1.89 -29.96 -41.70
CA LYS A 447 0.71 -29.23 -41.19
C LYS A 447 0.64 -29.21 -39.67
N GLY A 448 -0.20 -28.32 -39.13
CA GLY A 448 -0.52 -28.29 -37.71
C GLY A 448 0.73 -28.06 -36.83
N LYS A 449 0.84 -28.80 -35.74
CA LYS A 449 1.94 -28.62 -34.78
C LYS A 449 3.32 -28.78 -35.40
N GLY A 450 3.52 -29.77 -36.31
CA GLY A 450 4.80 -29.99 -36.99
C GLY A 450 5.25 -28.83 -37.87
N LEU A 451 4.34 -27.95 -38.30
CA LEU A 451 4.68 -26.74 -39.05
C LEU A 451 4.90 -25.52 -38.10
N PHE A 452 3.92 -25.24 -37.24
CA PHE A 452 3.90 -23.98 -36.45
C PHE A 452 4.87 -24.01 -35.27
N MET A 453 5.02 -25.15 -34.57
CA MET A 453 5.85 -25.23 -33.39
C MET A 453 7.34 -25.08 -33.67
N PRO A 454 7.93 -25.78 -34.66
CA PRO A 454 9.34 -25.56 -35.00
C PRO A 454 9.64 -24.11 -35.42
N ILE A 455 8.77 -23.51 -36.23
CA ILE A 455 8.93 -22.10 -36.64
C ILE A 455 8.90 -21.21 -35.40
N ARG A 456 7.94 -21.43 -34.51
CA ARG A 456 7.83 -20.65 -33.26
C ARG A 456 9.08 -20.79 -32.40
N ILE A 457 9.47 -22.02 -32.05
CA ILE A 457 10.59 -22.29 -31.16
C ILE A 457 11.89 -21.68 -31.71
N VAL A 458 12.19 -21.90 -33.00
CA VAL A 458 13.42 -21.39 -33.62
C VAL A 458 13.42 -19.85 -33.69
N THR A 459 12.27 -19.22 -33.96
CA THR A 459 12.20 -17.76 -34.11
C THR A 459 12.05 -17.02 -32.77
N THR A 460 11.33 -17.58 -31.82
CA THR A 460 11.03 -16.91 -30.54
C THR A 460 11.81 -17.48 -29.34
N GLY A 461 12.30 -18.71 -29.43
CA GLY A 461 12.90 -19.41 -28.28
C GLY A 461 11.88 -20.05 -27.33
N GLU A 462 10.58 -20.05 -27.67
CA GLU A 462 9.51 -20.48 -26.76
C GLU A 462 8.40 -21.25 -27.49
N MET A 463 7.79 -22.22 -26.79
CA MET A 463 6.62 -22.95 -27.31
C MET A 463 5.32 -22.13 -27.24
N HIS A 464 5.24 -21.19 -26.34
CA HIS A 464 4.06 -20.37 -26.07
C HIS A 464 4.38 -18.87 -26.19
N GLY A 465 3.38 -18.04 -26.43
CA GLY A 465 3.56 -16.61 -26.57
C GLY A 465 2.53 -15.96 -27.49
N PRO A 466 2.74 -14.70 -27.89
CA PRO A 466 1.84 -13.96 -28.78
C PRO A 466 1.57 -14.66 -30.10
N GLU A 467 0.61 -14.20 -30.90
CA GLU A 467 0.33 -14.76 -32.24
C GLU A 467 1.61 -14.73 -33.07
N LEU A 468 2.00 -15.89 -33.61
CA LEU A 468 3.30 -16.10 -34.27
C LEU A 468 3.62 -15.10 -35.40
N PRO A 469 2.70 -14.79 -36.33
CA PRO A 469 2.99 -13.81 -37.38
C PRO A 469 3.28 -12.41 -36.84
N LEU A 470 2.56 -11.99 -35.80
CA LEU A 470 2.77 -10.68 -35.14
C LEU A 470 4.11 -10.66 -34.37
N ALA A 471 4.44 -11.75 -33.67
CA ALA A 471 5.72 -11.85 -32.98
C ALA A 471 6.90 -11.78 -33.98
N ILE A 472 6.80 -12.44 -35.11
CA ILE A 472 7.83 -12.40 -36.18
C ILE A 472 7.95 -10.98 -36.78
N GLU A 473 6.84 -10.27 -36.98
CA GLU A 473 6.86 -8.88 -37.42
C GLU A 473 7.63 -7.98 -36.44
N VAL A 474 7.37 -8.12 -35.15
CA VAL A 474 8.03 -7.31 -34.10
C VAL A 474 9.50 -7.69 -33.92
N LEU A 475 9.86 -8.98 -34.05
CA LEU A 475 11.26 -9.43 -34.09
C LEU A 475 12.08 -8.77 -35.21
N GLY A 476 11.45 -8.54 -36.35
CA GLY A 476 12.10 -7.98 -37.54
C GLY A 476 12.84 -9.02 -38.38
N LYS A 477 12.94 -8.75 -39.69
CA LYS A 477 13.46 -9.67 -40.68
C LYS A 477 14.88 -10.13 -40.39
N GLU A 478 15.77 -9.22 -40.06
CA GLU A 478 17.19 -9.49 -39.83
C GLU A 478 17.38 -10.47 -38.65
N LYS A 479 16.73 -10.17 -37.51
CA LYS A 479 16.83 -11.00 -36.29
C LYS A 479 16.24 -12.39 -36.50
N VAL A 480 15.10 -12.50 -37.18
CA VAL A 480 14.46 -13.78 -37.48
C VAL A 480 15.33 -14.62 -38.40
N ILE A 481 15.85 -14.05 -39.48
CA ILE A 481 16.74 -14.79 -40.41
C ILE A 481 18.00 -15.26 -39.69
N ASN A 482 18.63 -14.40 -38.85
CA ASN A 482 19.79 -14.77 -38.07
C ASN A 482 19.51 -15.98 -37.15
N ARG A 483 18.36 -16.00 -36.47
CA ARG A 483 17.96 -17.14 -35.63
C ARG A 483 17.73 -18.42 -36.39
N LEU A 484 17.10 -18.33 -37.56
CA LEU A 484 16.91 -19.47 -38.47
C LEU A 484 18.26 -20.01 -38.96
N ASP A 485 19.19 -19.12 -39.34
CA ASP A 485 20.54 -19.50 -39.80
C ASP A 485 21.36 -20.15 -38.69
N THR A 486 21.37 -19.55 -37.48
CA THR A 486 22.06 -20.11 -36.33
C THR A 486 21.56 -21.51 -35.99
N TRP A 487 20.24 -21.72 -36.05
CA TRP A 487 19.67 -23.03 -35.81
C TRP A 487 20.06 -24.02 -36.89
N LEU A 488 19.95 -23.66 -38.19
CA LEU A 488 20.27 -24.54 -39.34
C LEU A 488 21.77 -24.89 -39.37
N GLN A 489 22.68 -24.04 -38.90
CA GLN A 489 24.11 -24.32 -38.84
C GLN A 489 24.48 -25.31 -37.73
N ASN A 490 23.67 -25.40 -36.70
CA ASN A 490 23.93 -26.25 -35.54
C ASN A 490 23.19 -27.59 -35.58
N ASN A 491 22.31 -27.81 -36.55
CA ASN A 491 21.48 -29.00 -36.70
C ASN A 491 21.43 -29.46 -38.16
#